data_b8e68984cbdb3662fb368b1af23881b1
#
_entry.id   b8e68984cbdb3662fb368b1af23881b1
#
_cell.length_a   1.000
_cell.length_b   1.000
_cell.length_c   1.000
_cell.angle_alpha   90.00
_cell.angle_beta   90.00
_cell.angle_gamma   90.00
#
_symmetry.space_group_name_H-M   'P 1'
#
loop_
_entity.id
_entity.type
_entity.pdbx_description
1 polymer ?
#
loop_
_entity_poly.entity_id
_entity_poly.type
_entity_poly.pdbx_seq_one_letter_code
_entity_poly.pdbx_strand_id
1 'polypeptide(L)'
;MRLNSFFFMLLLCFFFPRCEEEEAFELPEFSTSGKNTFGCYVDKELFVYTRGSGVLGHSPISGYYSEGGKYLGFYSYANKGRFISITDSIVKVGFKHKISSAMYEDNNRYYRLCKDLPSEYCLLKFDKENGIISGTFSFSVKNPETGEIKMITDGRFDIKINIHD
;
A
#
# COMPACT_ATOMS: atom_id res chain seq x y z
N MET A 1 -34.12 -48.36 -28.42
CA MET A 1 -32.85 -48.19 -27.69
C MET A 1 -32.11 -46.94 -28.21
N ARG A 2 -32.60 -45.73 -27.92
CA ARG A 2 -32.00 -44.46 -28.34
C ARG A 2 -31.96 -43.39 -27.22
N LEU A 3 -31.96 -43.85 -25.95
CA LEU A 3 -32.06 -42.93 -24.80
C LEU A 3 -30.72 -42.65 -24.12
N ASN A 4 -29.65 -43.40 -24.45
CA ASN A 4 -28.37 -43.29 -23.73
C ASN A 4 -27.40 -42.24 -24.31
N SER A 5 -27.64 -41.75 -25.53
CA SER A 5 -26.72 -40.78 -26.16
C SER A 5 -26.97 -39.34 -25.67
N PHE A 6 -28.19 -39.03 -25.27
CA PHE A 6 -28.53 -37.69 -24.78
C PHE A 6 -28.05 -37.44 -23.35
N PHE A 7 -27.99 -38.49 -22.53
CA PHE A 7 -27.52 -38.41 -21.14
C PHE A 7 -26.01 -38.28 -21.05
N PHE A 8 -25.26 -38.84 -22.01
CA PHE A 8 -23.79 -38.74 -22.06
C PHE A 8 -23.35 -37.32 -22.53
N MET A 9 -24.13 -36.64 -23.35
CA MET A 9 -23.83 -35.29 -23.83
C MET A 9 -24.09 -34.23 -22.73
N LEU A 10 -25.02 -34.49 -21.80
CA LEU A 10 -25.35 -33.58 -20.70
C LEU A 10 -24.25 -33.60 -19.58
N LEU A 11 -23.50 -34.71 -19.46
CA LEU A 11 -22.47 -34.87 -18.45
C LEU A 11 -21.14 -34.19 -18.83
N LEU A 12 -20.94 -33.88 -20.12
CA LEU A 12 -19.69 -33.23 -20.59
C LEU A 12 -19.64 -31.73 -20.32
N CYS A 13 -20.76 -31.10 -19.97
CA CYS A 13 -20.82 -29.64 -19.75
C CYS A 13 -20.34 -29.18 -18.36
N PHE A 14 -20.00 -30.13 -17.46
CA PHE A 14 -19.58 -29.77 -16.08
C PHE A 14 -18.06 -29.73 -15.85
N PHE A 15 -17.25 -29.98 -16.87
CA PHE A 15 -15.79 -29.94 -16.76
C PHE A 15 -15.15 -28.74 -17.47
N PHE A 16 -15.78 -27.58 -17.45
CA PHE A 16 -15.01 -26.37 -17.69
C PHE A 16 -14.28 -26.02 -16.38
N PRO A 17 -12.94 -26.16 -16.30
CA PRO A 17 -12.20 -25.57 -15.21
C PRO A 17 -12.49 -24.08 -15.28
N ARG A 18 -13.15 -23.55 -14.26
CA ARG A 18 -13.26 -22.11 -14.05
C ARG A 18 -11.83 -21.66 -13.78
N CYS A 19 -11.17 -21.18 -14.83
CA CYS A 19 -9.92 -20.49 -14.67
C CYS A 19 -10.29 -19.22 -13.89
N GLU A 20 -10.12 -19.23 -12.59
CA GLU A 20 -10.02 -17.99 -11.82
C GLU A 20 -8.75 -17.35 -12.35
N GLU A 21 -8.90 -16.35 -13.22
CA GLU A 21 -7.81 -15.43 -13.52
C GLU A 21 -7.40 -14.85 -12.16
N GLU A 22 -6.24 -15.29 -11.64
CA GLU A 22 -5.58 -14.60 -10.55
C GLU A 22 -5.36 -13.17 -11.07
N GLU A 23 -6.10 -12.21 -10.51
CA GLU A 23 -5.86 -10.80 -10.79
C GLU A 23 -4.39 -10.54 -10.50
N ALA A 24 -3.59 -10.34 -11.53
CA ALA A 24 -2.19 -10.00 -11.38
C ALA A 24 -2.14 -8.60 -10.76
N PHE A 25 -1.85 -8.55 -9.46
CA PHE A 25 -1.71 -7.28 -8.76
C PHE A 25 -0.43 -6.61 -9.24
N GLU A 26 -0.58 -5.37 -9.70
CA GLU A 26 0.53 -4.51 -10.12
C GLU A 26 0.61 -3.29 -9.21
N LEU A 27 1.72 -2.59 -9.27
CA LEU A 27 1.83 -1.28 -8.63
C LEU A 27 0.77 -0.33 -9.21
N PRO A 28 0.03 0.41 -8.35
CA PRO A 28 -0.96 1.37 -8.84
C PRO A 28 -0.31 2.40 -9.77
N GLU A 29 -1.03 2.82 -10.80
CA GLU A 29 -0.57 3.91 -11.66
C GLU A 29 -0.37 5.20 -10.88
N PHE A 30 0.54 6.06 -11.36
CA PHE A 30 0.71 7.39 -10.82
C PHE A 30 -0.57 8.22 -10.98
N SER A 31 -1.06 8.75 -9.88
CA SER A 31 -2.23 9.60 -9.84
C SER A 31 -2.09 10.70 -8.79
N THR A 32 -2.83 11.79 -8.95
CA THR A 32 -2.89 12.91 -8.01
C THR A 32 -4.34 13.35 -7.76
N SER A 33 -5.30 12.45 -7.93
CA SER A 33 -6.73 12.74 -7.90
C SER A 33 -7.46 12.18 -6.67
N GLY A 34 -6.73 11.59 -5.71
CA GLY A 34 -7.31 11.01 -4.50
C GLY A 34 -7.98 9.66 -4.75
N LYS A 35 -7.38 8.81 -5.56
CA LYS A 35 -7.91 7.48 -5.89
C LYS A 35 -7.84 6.47 -4.72
N ASN A 36 -7.24 6.84 -3.59
CA ASN A 36 -6.97 5.97 -2.46
C ASN A 36 -6.14 4.74 -2.85
N THR A 37 -5.02 4.99 -3.54
CA THR A 37 -4.06 3.98 -3.94
C THR A 37 -2.77 4.10 -3.13
N PHE A 38 -2.17 2.96 -2.83
CA PHE A 38 -0.88 2.84 -2.18
C PHE A 38 -0.20 1.56 -2.67
N GLY A 39 1.07 1.64 -3.03
CA GLY A 39 1.83 0.46 -3.42
C GLY A 39 3.33 0.71 -3.43
N CYS A 40 4.09 -0.36 -3.20
CA CYS A 40 5.54 -0.39 -3.25
C CYS A 40 6.04 -1.83 -3.43
N TYR A 41 7.34 -2.03 -3.50
CA TYR A 41 7.96 -3.33 -3.27
C TYR A 41 8.66 -3.36 -1.92
N VAL A 42 8.56 -4.49 -1.22
CA VAL A 42 9.33 -4.83 -0.01
C VAL A 42 10.21 -6.02 -0.37
N ASP A 43 11.55 -5.82 -0.42
CA ASP A 43 12.51 -6.84 -0.88
C ASP A 43 12.13 -7.48 -2.23
N LYS A 44 11.62 -6.67 -3.18
CA LYS A 44 11.08 -7.07 -4.49
C LYS A 44 9.71 -7.76 -4.46
N GLU A 45 9.13 -8.04 -3.30
CA GLU A 45 7.75 -8.51 -3.18
C GLU A 45 6.77 -7.36 -3.26
N LEU A 46 5.73 -7.52 -4.06
CA LEU A 46 4.70 -6.51 -4.21
C LEU A 46 3.92 -6.30 -2.90
N PHE A 47 3.81 -5.06 -2.48
CA PHE A 47 2.98 -4.59 -1.39
C PHE A 47 1.94 -3.63 -1.97
N VAL A 48 0.72 -4.10 -2.12
CA VAL A 48 -0.43 -3.27 -2.53
C VAL A 48 -1.64 -3.61 -1.68
N TYR A 49 -2.52 -2.65 -1.54
CA TYR A 49 -3.84 -2.93 -0.99
C TYR A 49 -4.62 -3.83 -1.93
N THR A 50 -5.19 -4.88 -1.36
CA THR A 50 -6.15 -5.74 -2.06
C THR A 50 -7.45 -5.79 -1.28
N ARG A 51 -8.57 -5.97 -1.98
CA ARG A 51 -9.88 -6.07 -1.35
C ARG A 51 -9.87 -7.18 -0.29
N GLY A 52 -10.15 -6.83 0.98
CA GLY A 52 -10.11 -7.77 2.10
C GLY A 52 -8.84 -7.71 2.96
N SER A 53 -7.83 -6.90 2.61
CA SER A 53 -6.63 -6.73 3.45
C SER A 53 -6.83 -5.78 4.63
N GLY A 54 -7.99 -5.12 4.76
CA GLY A 54 -8.30 -4.27 5.90
C GLY A 54 -8.76 -5.05 7.13
N VAL A 55 -8.49 -4.52 8.32
CA VAL A 55 -9.10 -4.99 9.57
C VAL A 55 -10.56 -4.54 9.58
N LEU A 56 -11.48 -5.39 10.03
CA LEU A 56 -12.91 -5.08 10.10
C LEU A 56 -13.17 -3.69 10.71
N GLY A 57 -13.81 -2.81 9.94
CA GLY A 57 -14.20 -1.46 10.36
C GLY A 57 -13.16 -0.35 10.13
N HIS A 58 -11.98 -0.64 9.61
CA HIS A 58 -10.97 0.36 9.29
C HIS A 58 -10.71 0.46 7.79
N SER A 59 -10.50 1.70 7.30
CA SER A 59 -10.01 1.91 5.95
C SER A 59 -8.62 1.27 5.80
N PRO A 60 -8.39 0.47 4.76
CA PRO A 60 -7.09 -0.16 4.54
C PRO A 60 -5.99 0.85 4.16
N ILE A 61 -6.40 2.02 3.69
CA ILE A 61 -5.53 3.17 3.41
C ILE A 61 -6.14 4.37 4.11
N SER A 62 -5.36 5.08 4.88
CA SER A 62 -5.80 6.31 5.54
C SER A 62 -4.63 7.26 5.77
N GLY A 63 -4.94 8.54 5.93
CA GLY A 63 -3.96 9.54 6.25
C GLY A 63 -4.59 10.75 6.95
N TYR A 64 -3.73 11.56 7.52
CA TYR A 64 -4.11 12.78 8.21
C TYR A 64 -3.02 13.83 8.12
N TYR A 65 -3.41 15.08 8.16
CA TYR A 65 -2.53 16.22 8.34
C TYR A 65 -2.92 16.97 9.60
N SER A 66 -1.97 17.24 10.48
CA SER A 66 -2.13 18.07 11.66
C SER A 66 -1.49 19.45 11.43
N GLU A 67 -2.29 20.49 11.46
CA GLU A 67 -1.81 21.88 11.30
C GLU A 67 -1.01 22.34 12.52
N GLY A 68 -1.50 22.05 13.72
CA GLY A 68 -0.81 22.42 14.97
C GLY A 68 0.54 21.72 15.12
N GLY A 69 0.63 20.46 14.76
CA GLY A 69 1.87 19.67 14.79
C GLY A 69 2.72 19.81 13.54
N LYS A 70 2.20 20.38 12.45
CA LYS A 70 2.86 20.51 11.14
C LYS A 70 3.44 19.19 10.63
N TYR A 71 2.66 18.10 10.74
CA TYR A 71 3.09 16.79 10.24
C TYR A 71 1.99 16.11 9.46
N LEU A 72 2.42 15.32 8.49
CA LEU A 72 1.61 14.49 7.61
C LEU A 72 1.86 13.03 7.94
N GLY A 73 0.82 12.28 8.23
CA GLY A 73 0.89 10.85 8.46
C GLY A 73 -0.06 10.08 7.55
N PHE A 74 0.36 8.94 7.06
CA PHE A 74 -0.49 8.03 6.29
C PHE A 74 0.00 6.60 6.40
N TYR A 75 -0.90 5.66 6.14
CA TYR A 75 -0.62 4.25 6.24
C TYR A 75 -1.42 3.43 5.23
N SER A 76 -0.94 2.22 4.98
CA SER A 76 -1.64 1.20 4.21
C SER A 76 -1.46 -0.19 4.80
N TYR A 77 -2.52 -0.97 4.74
CA TYR A 77 -2.49 -2.42 4.94
C TYR A 77 -2.44 -3.14 3.60
N ALA A 78 -1.70 -4.24 3.54
CA ALA A 78 -1.69 -5.16 2.42
C ALA A 78 -2.09 -6.57 2.87
N ASN A 79 -2.17 -7.50 1.94
CA ASN A 79 -2.48 -8.90 2.24
C ASN A 79 -1.54 -9.50 3.29
N LYS A 80 -2.01 -10.52 3.99
CA LYS A 80 -1.26 -11.28 5.02
C LYS A 80 -0.89 -10.45 6.25
N GLY A 81 -1.69 -9.41 6.58
CA GLY A 81 -1.45 -8.59 7.78
C GLY A 81 -0.22 -7.69 7.70
N ARG A 82 0.30 -7.42 6.49
CA ARG A 82 1.41 -6.48 6.30
C ARG A 82 0.90 -5.04 6.40
N PHE A 83 1.73 -4.17 6.96
CA PHE A 83 1.39 -2.78 7.22
C PHE A 83 2.59 -1.87 6.97
N ILE A 84 2.35 -0.72 6.37
CA ILE A 84 3.34 0.36 6.25
C ILE A 84 2.71 1.66 6.76
N SER A 85 3.45 2.41 7.59
CA SER A 85 3.12 3.79 7.94
C SER A 85 4.29 4.71 7.68
N ILE A 86 3.98 5.93 7.25
CA ILE A 86 4.94 7.00 7.00
C ILE A 86 4.44 8.25 7.70
N THR A 87 5.33 8.94 8.41
CA THR A 87 5.06 10.25 9.01
C THR A 87 6.18 11.20 8.63
N ASP A 88 5.81 12.38 8.15
CA ASP A 88 6.76 13.41 7.75
C ASP A 88 6.36 14.79 8.26
N SER A 89 7.36 15.59 8.66
CA SER A 89 7.19 16.96 9.13
C SER A 89 7.49 18.01 8.05
N ILE A 90 7.99 17.59 6.88
CA ILE A 90 8.28 18.47 5.75
C ILE A 90 7.16 18.35 4.71
N VAL A 91 6.17 19.23 4.80
CA VAL A 91 5.03 19.25 3.87
C VAL A 91 5.29 20.27 2.76
N LYS A 92 6.20 19.93 1.84
CA LYS A 92 6.59 20.76 0.71
C LYS A 92 6.49 20.00 -0.60
N VAL A 93 5.62 20.45 -1.49
CA VAL A 93 5.41 19.83 -2.80
C VAL A 93 6.62 20.00 -3.71
N GLY A 94 6.99 18.92 -4.42
CA GLY A 94 8.09 18.88 -5.38
C GLY A 94 9.48 18.83 -4.74
N PHE A 95 9.59 18.73 -3.41
CA PHE A 95 10.85 18.69 -2.70
C PHE A 95 11.19 17.26 -2.25
N LYS A 96 12.31 16.73 -2.74
CA LYS A 96 12.85 15.44 -2.32
C LYS A 96 13.68 15.58 -1.05
N HIS A 97 13.39 14.75 -0.06
CA HIS A 97 14.12 14.75 1.22
C HIS A 97 14.06 13.39 1.90
N LYS A 98 14.80 13.25 3.01
CA LYS A 98 14.77 12.03 3.84
C LYS A 98 13.47 11.98 4.64
N ILE A 99 12.88 10.79 4.74
CA ILE A 99 11.68 10.53 5.54
C ILE A 99 11.98 10.78 7.03
N SER A 100 11.06 11.43 7.74
CA SER A 100 11.20 11.68 9.17
C SER A 100 11.00 10.42 10.01
N SER A 101 9.98 9.63 9.69
CA SER A 101 9.65 8.37 10.36
C SER A 101 8.89 7.42 9.45
N ALA A 102 9.19 6.14 9.52
CA ALA A 102 8.44 5.09 8.86
C ALA A 102 8.51 3.78 9.66
N MET A 103 7.49 2.96 9.49
CA MET A 103 7.40 1.63 10.09
C MET A 103 6.84 0.65 9.06
N TYR A 104 7.36 -0.57 9.11
CA TYR A 104 6.81 -1.72 8.40
C TYR A 104 6.53 -2.83 9.42
N GLU A 105 5.41 -3.51 9.25
CA GLU A 105 5.04 -4.69 10.03
C GLU A 105 4.72 -5.86 9.09
N ASP A 106 5.20 -7.04 9.47
CA ASP A 106 4.96 -8.30 8.78
C ASP A 106 4.86 -9.44 9.80
N ASN A 107 3.68 -10.06 9.89
CA ASN A 107 3.44 -11.20 10.80
C ASN A 107 3.89 -10.93 12.25
N ASN A 108 3.48 -9.80 12.83
CA ASN A 108 3.85 -9.32 14.18
C ASN A 108 5.36 -9.01 14.35
N ARG A 109 6.13 -8.94 13.26
CA ARG A 109 7.50 -8.43 13.29
C ARG A 109 7.52 -6.96 12.89
N TYR A 110 8.11 -6.13 13.75
CA TYR A 110 8.15 -4.68 13.58
C TYR A 110 9.52 -4.25 13.08
N TYR A 111 9.51 -3.39 12.07
CA TYR A 111 10.70 -2.78 11.48
C TYR A 111 10.54 -1.26 11.51
N ARG A 112 11.58 -0.55 11.89
CA ARG A 112 11.60 0.92 11.95
C ARG A 112 12.55 1.49 10.92
N LEU A 113 12.29 2.72 10.48
CA LEU A 113 13.13 3.45 9.55
C LEU A 113 14.60 3.37 9.94
N CYS A 114 15.45 2.88 9.03
CA CYS A 114 16.90 2.85 9.19
C CYS A 114 17.45 4.20 8.73
N LYS A 115 17.72 5.11 9.69
CA LYS A 115 18.17 6.48 9.40
C LYS A 115 19.57 6.56 8.78
N ASP A 116 20.37 5.52 8.95
CA ASP A 116 21.74 5.42 8.43
C ASP A 116 21.77 5.02 6.93
N LEU A 117 20.67 4.53 6.39
CA LEU A 117 20.53 4.15 5.00
C LEU A 117 19.81 5.26 4.19
N PRO A 118 19.99 5.28 2.86
CA PRO A 118 19.29 6.21 2.00
C PRO A 118 17.77 6.07 2.15
N SER A 119 17.09 7.21 2.20
CA SER A 119 15.64 7.29 2.08
C SER A 119 15.27 8.51 1.27
N GLU A 120 14.22 8.41 0.48
CA GLU A 120 13.70 9.51 -0.33
C GLU A 120 12.18 9.58 -0.16
N TYR A 121 11.67 10.77 0.01
CA TYR A 121 10.25 11.09 -0.01
C TYR A 121 10.04 12.34 -0.88
N CYS A 122 9.01 12.31 -1.69
CA CYS A 122 8.61 13.44 -2.51
C CYS A 122 7.09 13.56 -2.53
N LEU A 123 6.57 14.63 -1.95
CA LEU A 123 5.16 14.99 -2.05
C LEU A 123 4.92 15.65 -3.41
N LEU A 124 4.10 15.05 -4.26
CA LEU A 124 3.77 15.56 -5.59
C LEU A 124 2.53 16.46 -5.57
N LYS A 125 1.60 16.21 -4.65
CA LYS A 125 0.42 17.03 -4.41
C LYS A 125 0.11 17.12 -2.92
N PHE A 126 -0.30 18.31 -2.48
CA PHE A 126 -0.92 18.55 -1.19
C PHE A 126 -2.08 19.53 -1.38
N ASP A 127 -3.28 19.02 -1.41
CA ASP A 127 -4.52 19.75 -1.62
C ASP A 127 -5.33 19.71 -0.31
N LYS A 128 -5.19 20.76 0.49
CA LYS A 128 -5.86 20.86 1.79
C LYS A 128 -7.38 20.97 1.67
N GLU A 129 -7.86 21.65 0.62
CA GLU A 129 -9.30 21.88 0.45
C GLU A 129 -10.05 20.58 0.17
N ASN A 130 -9.45 19.71 -0.65
CA ASN A 130 -10.03 18.42 -1.02
C ASN A 130 -9.48 17.25 -0.20
N GLY A 131 -8.55 17.51 0.74
CA GLY A 131 -7.91 16.49 1.55
C GLY A 131 -7.15 15.46 0.72
N ILE A 132 -6.39 15.88 -0.31
CA ILE A 132 -5.69 14.95 -1.20
C ILE A 132 -4.18 15.12 -1.06
N ILE A 133 -3.47 14.01 -0.86
CA ILE A 133 -2.02 13.92 -0.95
C ILE A 133 -1.62 12.87 -1.98
N SER A 134 -0.55 13.14 -2.71
CA SER A 134 0.09 12.13 -3.57
C SER A 134 1.59 12.30 -3.58
N GLY A 135 2.31 11.22 -3.84
CA GLY A 135 3.77 11.28 -3.85
C GLY A 135 4.44 9.92 -4.06
N THR A 136 5.75 9.95 -3.88
CA THR A 136 6.62 8.79 -4.00
C THR A 136 7.50 8.64 -2.77
N PHE A 137 7.96 7.41 -2.52
CA PHE A 137 8.87 7.13 -1.43
C PHE A 137 9.76 5.92 -1.71
N SER A 138 10.92 5.91 -1.08
CA SER A 138 11.76 4.74 -0.94
C SER A 138 12.56 4.84 0.37
N PHE A 139 12.74 3.75 1.08
CA PHE A 139 13.49 3.73 2.33
C PHE A 139 13.83 2.30 2.74
N SER A 140 14.71 2.17 3.72
CA SER A 140 15.00 0.90 4.37
C SER A 140 14.52 0.93 5.82
N VAL A 141 14.04 -0.22 6.28
CA VAL A 141 13.63 -0.44 7.66
C VAL A 141 14.43 -1.57 8.28
N LYS A 142 14.64 -1.50 9.59
CA LYS A 142 15.42 -2.47 10.37
C LYS A 142 14.59 -3.01 11.53
N ASN A 143 14.59 -4.32 11.70
CA ASN A 143 14.07 -4.95 12.90
C ASN A 143 15.02 -4.69 14.06
N PRO A 144 14.57 -4.11 15.18
CA PRO A 144 15.44 -3.75 16.31
C PRO A 144 15.98 -4.96 17.08
N GLU A 145 15.30 -6.10 17.02
CA GLU A 145 15.66 -7.31 17.76
C GLU A 145 16.64 -8.19 16.98
N THR A 146 16.36 -8.41 15.69
CA THR A 146 17.13 -9.32 14.84
C THR A 146 18.21 -8.62 14.02
N GLY A 147 18.07 -7.31 13.82
CA GLY A 147 18.93 -6.55 12.91
C GLY A 147 18.61 -6.74 11.43
N GLU A 148 17.61 -7.56 11.08
CA GLU A 148 17.17 -7.77 9.70
C GLU A 148 16.75 -6.44 9.05
N ILE A 149 17.23 -6.21 7.82
CA ILE A 149 16.91 -5.01 7.05
C ILE A 149 16.02 -5.41 5.89
N LYS A 150 14.97 -4.61 5.64
CA LYS A 150 14.12 -4.71 4.46
C LYS A 150 14.17 -3.42 3.66
N MET A 151 14.20 -3.56 2.32
CA MET A 151 14.22 -2.43 1.39
C MET A 151 12.83 -2.20 0.82
N ILE A 152 12.35 -0.96 0.95
CA ILE A 152 11.07 -0.51 0.40
C ILE A 152 11.38 0.42 -0.77
N THR A 153 10.95 0.01 -1.97
CA THR A 153 11.27 0.70 -3.23
C THR A 153 10.04 0.96 -4.08
N ASP A 154 10.15 1.88 -5.03
CA ASP A 154 9.12 2.24 -6.01
C ASP A 154 7.77 2.61 -5.38
N GLY A 155 7.84 3.14 -4.15
CA GLY A 155 6.66 3.54 -3.39
C GLY A 155 5.92 4.68 -4.04
N ARG A 156 4.59 4.55 -4.13
CA ARG A 156 3.68 5.57 -4.64
C ARG A 156 2.37 5.55 -3.89
N PHE A 157 1.80 6.74 -3.72
CA PHE A 157 0.51 6.92 -3.05
C PHE A 157 -0.30 8.06 -3.68
N ASP A 158 -1.60 7.94 -3.62
CA ASP A 158 -2.60 8.95 -3.98
C ASP A 158 -3.80 8.78 -3.05
N ILE A 159 -3.84 9.51 -1.93
CA ILE A 159 -4.66 9.23 -0.77
C ILE A 159 -5.53 10.41 -0.42
N LYS A 160 -6.76 10.14 0.00
CA LYS A 160 -7.60 11.11 0.72
C LYS A 160 -7.26 11.10 2.20
N ILE A 161 -7.06 12.27 2.77
CA ILE A 161 -6.65 12.46 4.17
C ILE A 161 -7.66 13.30 4.94
N ASN A 162 -7.64 13.15 6.26
CA ASN A 162 -8.31 14.05 7.18
C ASN A 162 -7.39 15.21 7.55
N ILE A 163 -7.95 16.41 7.60
CA ILE A 163 -7.25 17.61 8.06
C ILE A 163 -7.70 17.85 9.52
N HIS A 164 -6.73 17.99 10.41
CA HIS A 164 -6.95 18.32 11.82
C HIS A 164 -6.25 19.64 12.15
N ASP A 165 -6.96 20.52 12.81
CA ASP A 165 -6.47 21.82 13.33
C ASP A 165 -5.47 21.63 14.49
#